data_d09598ac4da97272f4280300a803b785
#
_entry.id   d09598ac4da97272f4280300a803b785
#
_cell.length_a   1.000
_cell.length_b   1.000
_cell.length_c   1.000
_cell.angle_alpha   90.00
_cell.angle_beta   90.00
_cell.angle_gamma   90.00
#
_symmetry.space_group_name_H-M   'P 1'
#
loop_
_entity.id
_entity.type
_entity.pdbx_description
1 polymer ?
#
loop_
_entity_poly.entity_id
_entity_poly.type
_entity_poly.pdbx_seq_one_letter_code
_entity_poly.pdbx_strand_id
1 'polypeptide(L)'
;MTTEPVVPEMLHGWAIYLQASEEARRRGDRRTGTDHILLALFEDPSIEAVLGVTLQQARQAHESLDHEALGALGIGPGTDAPPLPMRAVPKKPTIRDIAKKDRLRMTPAAKKVLEAAYKPKGHRKLQVTGREVLAQILALQPPDPAAVLLGALSVNTSDALHELASALAQPDQTQGRR
;
A
#
# COMPACT_ATOMS: atom_id res chain seq x y z
N MET A 1 19.61 17.20 -25.76
CA MET A 1 18.43 16.45 -25.30
C MET A 1 18.51 16.39 -23.78
N THR A 2 17.83 17.33 -23.10
CA THR A 2 17.85 17.46 -21.64
C THR A 2 16.72 16.61 -21.11
N THR A 3 17.06 15.49 -20.50
CA THR A 3 16.09 14.64 -19.79
C THR A 3 15.73 15.38 -18.50
N GLU A 4 14.58 16.02 -18.45
CA GLU A 4 14.03 16.55 -17.21
C GLU A 4 13.89 15.38 -16.22
N PRO A 5 14.33 15.54 -14.95
CA PRO A 5 14.07 14.55 -13.94
C PRO A 5 12.55 14.49 -13.73
N VAL A 6 11.95 13.35 -14.04
CA VAL A 6 10.57 13.04 -13.71
C VAL A 6 10.50 13.02 -12.18
N VAL A 7 10.02 14.10 -11.58
CA VAL A 7 9.70 14.13 -10.15
C VAL A 7 8.60 13.08 -9.95
N PRO A 8 8.80 12.06 -9.11
CA PRO A 8 7.77 11.07 -8.86
C PRO A 8 6.53 11.81 -8.32
N GLU A 9 5.45 11.71 -9.08
CA GLU A 9 4.17 12.32 -8.74
C GLU A 9 3.70 11.71 -7.41
N MET A 10 3.68 12.52 -6.35
CA MET A 10 3.25 12.07 -5.03
C MET A 10 1.86 11.43 -5.15
N LEU A 11 1.75 10.17 -4.74
CA LEU A 11 0.50 9.42 -4.80
C LEU A 11 -0.55 10.11 -3.92
N HIS A 12 -1.56 10.68 -4.55
CA HIS A 12 -2.72 11.23 -3.85
C HIS A 12 -3.64 10.12 -3.36
N GLY A 13 -4.39 10.36 -2.30
CA GLY A 13 -5.23 9.34 -1.65
C GLY A 13 -6.14 8.54 -2.58
N TRP A 14 -6.61 9.13 -3.69
CA TRP A 14 -7.35 8.42 -4.72
C TRP A 14 -6.47 7.45 -5.54
N ALA A 15 -5.26 7.87 -5.89
CA ALA A 15 -4.30 7.03 -6.61
C ALA A 15 -3.88 5.84 -5.74
N ILE A 16 -3.65 6.05 -4.44
CA ILE A 16 -3.36 4.99 -3.47
C ILE A 16 -4.49 3.93 -3.46
N TYR A 17 -5.75 4.37 -3.43
CA TYR A 17 -6.87 3.43 -3.48
C TYR A 17 -6.93 2.63 -4.79
N LEU A 18 -6.64 3.27 -5.93
CA LEU A 18 -6.64 2.58 -7.22
C LEU A 18 -5.53 1.53 -7.28
N GLN A 19 -4.33 1.86 -6.83
CA GLN A 19 -3.20 0.93 -6.74
C GLN A 19 -3.50 -0.22 -5.77
N ALA A 20 -4.05 0.09 -4.59
CA ALA A 20 -4.44 -0.94 -3.62
C ALA A 20 -5.52 -1.89 -4.19
N SER A 21 -6.45 -1.36 -5.00
CA SER A 21 -7.45 -2.20 -5.68
C SER A 21 -6.82 -3.08 -6.75
N GLU A 22 -5.76 -2.63 -7.39
CA GLU A 22 -5.01 -3.43 -8.37
C GLU A 22 -4.20 -4.54 -7.68
N GLU A 23 -3.57 -4.27 -6.54
CA GLU A 23 -2.90 -5.30 -5.74
C GLU A 23 -3.90 -6.38 -5.28
N ALA A 24 -5.07 -5.98 -4.80
CA ALA A 24 -6.12 -6.91 -4.42
C ALA A 24 -6.61 -7.77 -5.61
N ARG A 25 -6.76 -7.17 -6.81
CA ARG A 25 -7.12 -7.93 -8.02
C ARG A 25 -6.05 -8.92 -8.45
N ARG A 26 -4.78 -8.53 -8.36
CA ARG A 26 -3.66 -9.42 -8.70
C ARG A 26 -3.72 -10.71 -7.90
N ARG A 27 -4.13 -10.60 -6.65
CA ARG A 27 -4.28 -11.76 -5.75
C ARG A 27 -5.60 -12.50 -5.91
N GLY A 28 -6.59 -11.90 -6.57
CA GLY A 28 -7.94 -12.44 -6.68
C GLY A 28 -8.84 -12.12 -5.49
N ASP A 29 -8.44 -11.17 -4.65
CA ASP A 29 -9.21 -10.74 -3.50
C ASP A 29 -10.49 -9.99 -3.90
N ARG A 30 -11.54 -10.15 -3.13
CA ARG A 30 -12.86 -9.52 -3.40
C ARG A 30 -12.99 -8.13 -2.81
N ARG A 31 -12.07 -7.73 -1.94
CA ARG A 31 -12.07 -6.43 -1.23
C ARG A 31 -10.66 -5.91 -1.10
N THR A 32 -10.52 -4.59 -1.10
CA THR A 32 -9.26 -3.91 -0.82
C THR A 32 -9.10 -3.78 0.70
N GLY A 33 -8.09 -4.42 1.26
CA GLY A 33 -7.71 -4.38 2.69
C GLY A 33 -6.63 -3.34 2.98
N THR A 34 -6.24 -3.24 4.25
CA THR A 34 -5.13 -2.39 4.72
C THR A 34 -3.78 -2.85 4.21
N ASP A 35 -3.58 -4.16 4.08
CA ASP A 35 -2.43 -4.82 3.45
C ASP A 35 -2.22 -4.38 2.00
N HIS A 36 -3.30 -4.31 1.22
CA HIS A 36 -3.24 -3.82 -0.16
C HIS A 36 -2.91 -2.33 -0.23
N ILE A 37 -3.39 -1.53 0.75
CA ILE A 37 -3.01 -0.12 0.85
C ILE A 37 -1.51 -0.02 1.16
N LEU A 38 -0.99 -0.83 2.09
CA LEU A 38 0.43 -0.87 2.40
C LEU A 38 1.26 -1.21 1.15
N LEU A 39 0.88 -2.25 0.39
CA LEU A 39 1.56 -2.62 -0.85
C LEU A 39 1.52 -1.49 -1.91
N ALA A 40 0.38 -0.79 -2.01
CA ALA A 40 0.25 0.32 -2.95
C ALA A 40 1.16 1.52 -2.60
N LEU A 41 1.47 1.72 -1.33
CA LEU A 41 2.35 2.81 -0.90
C LEU A 41 3.79 2.63 -1.40
N PHE A 42 4.23 1.41 -1.66
CA PHE A 42 5.57 1.12 -2.20
C PHE A 42 5.78 1.62 -3.65
N GLU A 43 4.75 2.11 -4.33
CA GLU A 43 4.92 2.83 -5.61
C GLU A 43 5.64 4.19 -5.39
N ASP A 44 5.67 4.70 -4.16
CA ASP A 44 6.48 5.85 -3.76
C ASP A 44 7.84 5.35 -3.22
N PRO A 45 8.96 5.61 -3.92
CA PRO A 45 10.29 5.14 -3.49
C PRO A 45 10.69 5.64 -2.09
N SER A 46 10.12 6.74 -1.61
CA SER A 46 10.39 7.24 -0.26
C SER A 46 9.86 6.31 0.83
N ILE A 47 8.86 5.50 0.52
CA ILE A 47 8.29 4.52 1.45
C ILE A 47 9.24 3.32 1.63
N GLU A 48 9.87 2.85 0.55
CA GLU A 48 10.90 1.80 0.64
C GLU A 48 12.06 2.25 1.54
N ALA A 49 12.49 3.50 1.41
CA ALA A 49 13.56 4.04 2.25
C ALA A 49 13.17 4.07 3.73
N VAL A 50 11.94 4.50 4.06
CA VAL A 50 11.44 4.57 5.43
C VAL A 50 11.26 3.19 6.05
N LEU A 51 10.76 2.22 5.30
CA LEU A 51 10.47 0.87 5.82
C LEU A 51 11.70 -0.05 5.77
N GLY A 52 12.72 0.28 4.99
CA GLY A 52 13.92 -0.54 4.80
C GLY A 52 13.65 -1.85 4.04
N VAL A 53 12.52 -1.98 3.37
CA VAL A 53 12.09 -3.17 2.62
C VAL A 53 11.57 -2.78 1.25
N THR A 54 11.70 -3.69 0.28
CA THR A 54 11.22 -3.47 -1.09
C THR A 54 9.80 -3.98 -1.29
N LEU A 55 9.10 -3.46 -2.31
CA LEU A 55 7.79 -3.97 -2.71
C LEU A 55 7.82 -5.49 -2.98
N GLN A 56 8.91 -6.00 -3.58
CA GLN A 56 9.02 -7.44 -3.85
C GLN A 56 9.09 -8.26 -2.57
N GLN A 57 9.86 -7.83 -1.57
CA GLN A 57 9.91 -8.48 -0.26
C GLN A 57 8.56 -8.43 0.44
N ALA A 58 7.86 -7.30 0.36
CA ALA A 58 6.53 -7.15 0.95
C ALA A 58 5.51 -8.11 0.31
N ARG A 59 5.54 -8.28 -1.02
CA ARG A 59 4.68 -9.24 -1.72
C ARG A 59 5.00 -10.68 -1.34
N GLN A 60 6.28 -11.04 -1.26
CA GLN A 60 6.71 -12.38 -0.86
C GLN A 60 6.29 -12.71 0.57
N ALA A 61 6.47 -11.78 1.51
CA ALA A 61 6.02 -11.95 2.89
C ALA A 61 4.50 -12.13 2.96
N HIS A 62 3.75 -11.38 2.17
CA HIS A 62 2.29 -11.48 2.10
C HIS A 62 1.84 -12.85 1.57
N GLU A 63 2.48 -13.37 0.52
CA GLU A 63 2.22 -14.72 0.00
C GLU A 63 2.58 -15.81 1.02
N SER A 64 3.68 -15.64 1.76
CA SER A 64 4.09 -16.58 2.81
C SER A 64 3.08 -16.65 3.95
N LEU A 65 2.51 -15.52 4.38
CA LEU A 65 1.45 -15.48 5.39
C LEU A 65 0.20 -16.26 4.96
N ASP A 66 -0.17 -16.17 3.67
CA ASP A 66 -1.29 -16.94 3.14
C ASP A 66 -1.00 -18.45 3.15
N HIS A 67 0.21 -18.84 2.73
CA HIS A 67 0.62 -20.24 2.77
C HIS A 67 0.64 -20.80 4.19
N GLU A 68 1.13 -20.02 5.16
CA GLU A 68 1.12 -20.40 6.57
C GLU A 68 -0.32 -20.56 7.09
N ALA A 69 -1.21 -19.62 6.76
CA ALA A 69 -2.62 -19.68 7.15
C ALA A 69 -3.33 -20.91 6.54
N LEU A 70 -3.08 -21.21 5.27
CA LEU A 70 -3.60 -22.41 4.60
C LEU A 70 -3.01 -23.69 5.21
N GLY A 71 -1.70 -23.70 5.48
CA GLY A 71 -1.02 -24.81 6.14
C GLY A 71 -1.59 -25.12 7.52
N ALA A 72 -1.91 -24.08 8.30
CA ALA A 72 -2.55 -24.22 9.61
C ALA A 72 -3.95 -24.84 9.53
N LEU A 73 -4.63 -24.70 8.39
CA LEU A 73 -5.93 -25.36 8.10
C LEU A 73 -5.77 -26.75 7.48
N GLY A 74 -4.52 -27.27 7.34
CA GLY A 74 -4.25 -28.55 6.69
C GLY A 74 -4.36 -28.52 5.16
N ILE A 75 -4.43 -27.35 4.55
CA ILE A 75 -4.46 -27.14 3.11
C ILE A 75 -3.02 -26.88 2.66
N GLY A 76 -2.22 -27.95 2.49
CA GLY A 76 -0.83 -27.84 2.05
C GLY A 76 -0.66 -28.04 0.54
N PRO A 77 0.52 -27.67 -0.02
CA PRO A 77 0.90 -28.00 -1.38
C PRO A 77 1.14 -29.52 -1.47
N GLY A 78 0.13 -30.28 -1.85
CA GLY A 78 0.17 -31.76 -1.92
C GLY A 78 -1.20 -32.38 -2.13
N THR A 79 -2.25 -31.61 -2.00
CA THR A 79 -3.55 -32.01 -2.53
C THR A 79 -3.51 -31.77 -4.03
N ASP A 80 -3.81 -32.83 -4.83
CA ASP A 80 -3.89 -32.83 -6.31
C ASP A 80 -4.95 -31.81 -6.86
N ALA A 81 -4.98 -30.63 -6.33
CA ALA A 81 -5.79 -29.57 -6.88
C ALA A 81 -5.15 -29.15 -8.22
N PRO A 82 -5.87 -29.19 -9.33
CA PRO A 82 -5.34 -28.73 -10.60
C PRO A 82 -4.87 -27.28 -10.44
N PRO A 83 -3.72 -26.91 -11.06
CA PRO A 83 -3.24 -25.53 -10.99
C PRO A 83 -4.36 -24.61 -11.44
N LEU A 84 -4.76 -23.69 -10.56
CA LEU A 84 -5.73 -22.67 -10.90
C LEU A 84 -5.21 -21.96 -12.15
N PRO A 85 -6.04 -21.79 -13.21
CA PRO A 85 -5.59 -21.13 -14.42
C PRO A 85 -5.05 -19.75 -14.03
N MET A 86 -3.75 -19.55 -14.24
CA MET A 86 -3.12 -18.23 -14.06
C MET A 86 -3.93 -17.24 -14.90
N ARG A 87 -4.72 -16.42 -14.22
CA ARG A 87 -5.49 -15.38 -14.87
C ARG A 87 -4.48 -14.45 -15.53
N ALA A 88 -4.53 -14.37 -16.85
CA ALA A 88 -3.64 -13.50 -17.59
C ALA A 88 -3.66 -12.11 -16.97
N VAL A 89 -2.46 -11.63 -16.58
CA VAL A 89 -2.29 -10.28 -16.01
C VAL A 89 -2.87 -9.29 -17.03
N PRO A 90 -3.96 -8.60 -16.75
CA PRO A 90 -4.51 -7.64 -17.68
C PRO A 90 -3.47 -6.53 -17.89
N LYS A 91 -3.34 -6.05 -19.14
CA LYS A 91 -2.56 -4.84 -19.46
C LYS A 91 -2.93 -3.74 -18.48
N LYS A 92 -1.92 -3.01 -17.92
CA LYS A 92 -2.15 -1.91 -16.98
C LYS A 92 -3.35 -1.07 -17.43
N PRO A 93 -4.46 -1.07 -16.68
CA PRO A 93 -5.63 -0.29 -17.06
C PRO A 93 -5.28 1.20 -17.00
N THR A 94 -5.68 1.97 -17.96
CA THR A 94 -5.59 3.42 -17.89
C THR A 94 -6.58 3.93 -16.84
N ILE A 95 -6.28 5.09 -16.22
CA ILE A 95 -7.14 5.72 -15.19
C ILE A 95 -8.61 5.83 -15.66
N ARG A 96 -8.85 5.90 -16.97
CA ARG A 96 -10.18 5.91 -17.57
C ARG A 96 -10.89 4.55 -17.51
N ASP A 97 -10.15 3.46 -17.58
CA ASP A 97 -10.72 2.09 -17.61
C ASP A 97 -11.20 1.65 -16.22
N ILE A 98 -10.65 2.28 -15.17
CA ILE A 98 -10.99 2.01 -13.77
C ILE A 98 -12.28 2.74 -13.32
N ALA A 99 -12.82 3.58 -14.20
CA ALA A 99 -13.86 4.53 -13.85
C ALA A 99 -15.28 3.96 -13.85
N LYS A 100 -15.67 3.06 -13.09
CA LYS A 100 -17.05 2.85 -12.58
C LYS A 100 -17.53 1.41 -12.36
N LYS A 101 -17.03 0.40 -13.07
CA LYS A 101 -17.64 -0.95 -12.99
C LYS A 101 -16.85 -1.97 -12.19
N ASP A 102 -15.55 -1.75 -11.97
CA ASP A 102 -14.65 -2.76 -11.39
C ASP A 102 -13.96 -2.35 -10.08
N ARG A 103 -14.54 -1.41 -9.34
CA ARG A 103 -13.96 -1.00 -8.05
C ARG A 103 -14.21 -2.07 -7.01
N LEU A 104 -13.14 -2.64 -6.49
CA LEU A 104 -13.24 -3.50 -5.33
C LEU A 104 -13.67 -2.66 -4.11
N ARG A 105 -14.64 -3.16 -3.36
CA ARG A 105 -15.07 -2.50 -2.12
C ARG A 105 -13.94 -2.55 -1.10
N MET A 106 -13.66 -1.44 -0.44
CA MET A 106 -12.74 -1.41 0.70
C MET A 106 -13.31 -2.13 1.91
N THR A 107 -12.42 -2.73 2.70
CA THR A 107 -12.77 -3.16 4.05
C THR A 107 -13.04 -1.95 4.94
N PRO A 108 -13.81 -2.09 6.03
CA PRO A 108 -14.04 -0.99 6.98
C PRO A 108 -12.73 -0.42 7.57
N ALA A 109 -11.73 -1.28 7.82
CA ALA A 109 -10.41 -0.87 8.31
C ALA A 109 -9.66 -0.03 7.27
N ALA A 110 -9.58 -0.48 6.02
CA ALA A 110 -8.97 0.25 4.93
C ALA A 110 -9.61 1.63 4.72
N LYS A 111 -10.95 1.69 4.79
CA LYS A 111 -11.69 2.94 4.70
C LYS A 111 -11.32 3.91 5.84
N LYS A 112 -11.25 3.41 7.08
CA LYS A 112 -10.86 4.22 8.25
C LYS A 112 -9.45 4.80 8.12
N VAL A 113 -8.50 4.02 7.61
CA VAL A 113 -7.12 4.46 7.38
C VAL A 113 -7.09 5.65 6.42
N LEU A 114 -7.74 5.53 5.26
CA LEU A 114 -7.80 6.61 4.29
C LEU A 114 -8.56 7.84 4.82
N GLU A 115 -9.69 7.64 5.52
CA GLU A 115 -10.45 8.74 6.14
C GLU A 115 -9.65 9.45 7.24
N ALA A 116 -8.86 8.70 8.04
CA ALA A 116 -8.03 9.27 9.09
C ALA A 116 -6.88 10.11 8.51
N ALA A 117 -6.27 9.65 7.41
CA ALA A 117 -5.28 10.41 6.68
C ALA A 117 -5.90 11.67 6.03
N TYR A 118 -7.19 11.61 5.65
CA TYR A 118 -7.91 12.69 4.96
C TYR A 118 -8.47 13.77 5.92
N LYS A 119 -8.23 13.68 7.23
CA LYS A 119 -8.74 14.68 8.16
C LYS A 119 -8.17 16.06 7.84
N PRO A 120 -9.01 17.05 7.50
CA PRO A 120 -8.54 18.40 7.15
C PRO A 120 -7.90 19.04 8.40
N LYS A 121 -6.60 19.26 8.35
CA LYS A 121 -5.91 20.11 9.31
C LYS A 121 -6.11 21.56 8.87
N GLY A 122 -7.23 22.19 9.29
CA GLY A 122 -7.57 23.59 8.97
C GLY A 122 -8.23 23.77 7.59
N HIS A 123 -8.34 25.03 7.12
CA HIS A 123 -9.08 25.41 5.91
C HIS A 123 -8.40 25.07 4.56
N ARG A 124 -7.26 24.41 4.56
CA ARG A 124 -6.62 23.96 3.32
C ARG A 124 -7.11 22.54 2.99
N LYS A 125 -7.60 22.36 1.77
CA LYS A 125 -7.77 21.04 1.14
C LYS A 125 -6.37 20.44 0.96
N LEU A 126 -5.82 19.83 1.99
CA LEU A 126 -4.54 19.14 1.91
C LEU A 126 -4.76 17.87 1.08
N GLN A 127 -3.98 17.74 0.03
CA GLN A 127 -3.87 16.49 -0.70
C GLN A 127 -3.25 15.47 0.25
N VAL A 128 -3.92 14.33 0.45
CA VAL A 128 -3.41 13.24 1.28
C VAL A 128 -2.20 12.63 0.58
N THR A 129 -1.08 12.62 1.26
CA THR A 129 0.17 12.03 0.77
C THR A 129 0.30 10.56 1.19
N GLY A 130 1.11 9.79 0.47
CA GLY A 130 1.44 8.41 0.85
C GLY A 130 2.01 8.30 2.26
N ARG A 131 2.81 9.28 2.68
CA ARG A 131 3.41 9.34 4.03
C ARG A 131 2.37 9.49 5.14
N GLU A 132 1.32 10.29 4.92
CA GLU A 132 0.24 10.43 5.91
C GLU A 132 -0.58 9.14 6.03
N VAL A 133 -0.81 8.45 4.91
CA VAL A 133 -1.46 7.14 4.92
C VAL A 133 -0.57 6.10 5.60
N LEU A 134 0.74 6.09 5.31
CA LEU A 134 1.69 5.19 5.99
C LEU A 134 1.68 5.38 7.50
N ALA A 135 1.66 6.63 7.98
CA ALA A 135 1.59 6.90 9.42
C ALA A 135 0.34 6.28 10.08
N GLN A 136 -0.80 6.28 9.38
CA GLN A 136 -2.02 5.61 9.87
C GLN A 136 -1.87 4.09 9.86
N ILE A 137 -1.21 3.52 8.86
CA ILE A 137 -0.96 2.06 8.78
C ILE A 137 0.00 1.61 9.88
N LEU A 138 1.08 2.34 10.13
CA LEU A 138 2.05 2.03 11.18
C LEU A 138 1.45 2.07 12.60
N ALA A 139 0.34 2.78 12.79
CA ALA A 139 -0.39 2.81 14.06
C ALA A 139 -1.34 1.62 14.25
N LEU A 140 -1.56 0.79 13.22
CA LEU A 140 -2.42 -0.39 13.32
C LEU A 140 -1.75 -1.48 14.16
N GLN A 141 -2.59 -2.29 14.81
CA GLN A 141 -2.14 -3.41 15.64
C GLN A 141 -2.73 -4.73 15.12
N PRO A 142 -2.05 -5.86 15.35
CA PRO A 142 -2.64 -7.17 15.07
C PRO A 142 -4.01 -7.31 15.77
N PRO A 143 -5.00 -7.92 15.15
CA PRO A 143 -4.90 -8.78 13.96
C PRO A 143 -5.13 -8.05 12.62
N ASP A 144 -4.90 -6.75 12.51
CA ASP A 144 -5.05 -6.05 11.22
C ASP A 144 -4.04 -6.61 10.19
N PRO A 145 -4.46 -6.91 8.94
CA PRO A 145 -3.61 -7.52 7.93
C PRO A 145 -2.32 -6.72 7.62
N ALA A 146 -2.38 -5.39 7.58
CA ALA A 146 -1.19 -4.58 7.36
C ALA A 146 -0.22 -4.66 8.54
N ALA A 147 -0.74 -4.68 9.78
CA ALA A 147 0.10 -4.81 10.98
C ALA A 147 0.78 -6.19 11.04
N VAL A 148 0.07 -7.26 10.64
CA VAL A 148 0.63 -8.61 10.54
C VAL A 148 1.72 -8.66 9.46
N LEU A 149 1.49 -8.04 8.31
CA LEU A 149 2.48 -7.98 7.22
C LEU A 149 3.74 -7.19 7.65
N LEU A 150 3.58 -6.05 8.32
CA LEU A 150 4.72 -5.29 8.86
C LEU A 150 5.53 -6.12 9.88
N GLY A 151 4.85 -6.90 10.72
CA GLY A 151 5.49 -7.83 11.64
C GLY A 151 6.27 -8.94 10.92
N ALA A 152 5.70 -9.54 9.88
CA ALA A 152 6.38 -10.55 9.06
C ALA A 152 7.62 -10.00 8.34
N LEU A 153 7.59 -8.71 7.98
CA LEU A 153 8.72 -7.99 7.40
C LEU A 153 9.76 -7.54 8.44
N SER A 154 9.51 -7.79 9.73
CA SER A 154 10.36 -7.31 10.84
C SER A 154 10.57 -5.80 10.84
N VAL A 155 9.61 -5.03 10.34
CA VAL A 155 9.67 -3.57 10.32
C VAL A 155 9.48 -3.04 11.74
N ASN A 156 10.43 -2.23 12.22
CA ASN A 156 10.25 -1.50 13.46
C ASN A 156 9.32 -0.29 13.23
N THR A 157 8.05 -0.45 13.60
CA THR A 157 7.03 0.58 13.38
C THR A 157 7.32 1.89 14.13
N SER A 158 8.01 1.82 15.30
CA SER A 158 8.38 3.00 16.09
C SER A 158 9.46 3.82 15.39
N ASP A 159 10.48 3.16 14.86
CA ASP A 159 11.57 3.82 14.13
C ASP A 159 11.03 4.42 12.81
N ALA A 160 10.20 3.68 12.09
CA ALA A 160 9.55 4.16 10.87
C ALA A 160 8.66 5.40 11.13
N LEU A 161 7.90 5.41 12.23
CA LEU A 161 7.10 6.58 12.63
C LEU A 161 7.98 7.78 12.98
N HIS A 162 9.10 7.57 13.67
CA HIS A 162 10.05 8.63 14.02
C HIS A 162 10.68 9.24 12.75
N GLU A 163 11.08 8.40 11.80
CA GLU A 163 11.64 8.83 10.52
C GLU A 163 10.63 9.62 9.69
N LEU A 164 9.38 9.14 9.60
CA LEU A 164 8.30 9.87 8.97
C LEU A 164 8.03 11.23 9.62
N ALA A 165 8.01 11.30 10.94
CA ALA A 165 7.79 12.55 11.67
C ALA A 165 8.92 13.54 11.38
N SER A 166 10.16 13.07 11.33
CA SER A 166 11.33 13.88 10.99
C SER A 166 11.27 14.39 9.54
N ALA A 167 10.86 13.56 8.61
CA ALA A 167 10.69 13.93 7.21
C ALA A 167 9.53 14.92 6.98
N LEU A 168 8.46 14.83 7.76
CA LEU A 168 7.33 15.77 7.71
C LEU A 168 7.65 17.12 8.39
N ALA A 169 8.60 17.15 9.34
CA ALA A 169 9.04 18.35 10.02
C ALA A 169 10.02 19.20 9.19
N GLN A 170 10.64 18.62 8.14
CA GLN A 170 11.49 19.34 7.21
C GLN A 170 10.64 19.88 6.06
N PRO A 171 10.23 21.18 6.05
CA PRO A 171 9.53 21.74 4.91
C PRO A 171 10.47 21.72 3.70
N ASP A 172 9.93 21.27 2.56
CA ASP A 172 10.57 21.23 1.25
C ASP A 172 11.40 22.51 0.98
N GLN A 173 12.72 22.44 1.18
CA GLN A 173 13.63 23.54 0.83
C GLN A 173 13.84 23.67 -0.69
N THR A 174 13.11 22.92 -1.50
CA THR A 174 13.27 22.88 -2.96
C THR A 174 12.42 23.91 -3.72
N GLN A 175 11.53 24.68 -3.06
CA GLN A 175 10.68 25.68 -3.75
C GLN A 175 11.23 27.13 -3.69
N GLY A 176 12.49 27.33 -3.40
CA GLY A 176 13.10 28.67 -3.21
C GLY A 176 14.17 29.07 -4.22
N ARG A 177 14.09 28.63 -5.49
CA ARG A 177 14.93 29.21 -6.55
C ARG A 177 14.12 29.42 -7.85
N ARG A 178 13.42 30.51 -7.90
CA ARG A 178 13.11 31.24 -9.14
C ARG A 178 13.53 32.66 -9.01
#